data_ccfeefcad1bd824c0ac84511abae48b6
#
_entry.id   ccfeefcad1bd824c0ac84511abae48b6
#
_cell.length_a   1.000
_cell.length_b   1.000
_cell.length_c   1.000
_cell.angle_alpha   90.00
_cell.angle_beta   90.00
_cell.angle_gamma   90.00
#
_symmetry.space_group_name_H-M   'P 1'
#
loop_
_entity.id
_entity.type
_entity.pdbx_description
1 polymer ?
#
loop_
_entity_poly.entity_id
_entity_poly.type
_entity_poly.pdbx_seq_one_letter_code
_entity_poly.pdbx_strand_id
1 'polypeptide(L)'
;MSAESPASSQGLLDRVAIGISALCLVHCLATAVLLGLASGLSALLGAPEIHRIGLAIAIALGTIALGRGVMQHRRFVPASIGGLGLGTMAGALFVPHGLFEAAATMIGVSTLALAHYLNRLALA
;
A
#
# COMPACT_ATOMS: atom_id res chain seq x y z
N MET A 1 -23.06 -2.30 -25.21
CA MET A 1 -21.93 -1.78 -24.38
C MET A 1 -22.50 -1.45 -23.01
N SER A 2 -22.35 -2.35 -22.05
CA SER A 2 -22.78 -2.09 -20.67
C SER A 2 -21.78 -1.13 -20.06
N ALA A 3 -22.21 0.10 -19.79
CA ALA A 3 -21.42 1.06 -19.03
C ALA A 3 -21.21 0.48 -17.63
N GLU A 4 -20.01 0.02 -17.32
CA GLU A 4 -19.66 -0.39 -15.96
C GLU A 4 -19.93 0.78 -15.01
N SER A 5 -20.72 0.50 -14.00
CA SER A 5 -21.03 1.47 -12.96
C SER A 5 -19.71 1.99 -12.33
N PRO A 6 -19.59 3.30 -12.10
CA PRO A 6 -18.39 3.87 -11.43
C PRO A 6 -18.05 3.17 -10.10
N ALA A 7 -19.07 2.66 -9.40
CA ALA A 7 -18.90 1.90 -8.16
C ALA A 7 -18.23 0.54 -8.39
N SER A 8 -18.47 -0.12 -9.53
CA SER A 8 -17.85 -1.42 -9.83
C SER A 8 -16.35 -1.26 -10.17
N SER A 9 -16.00 -0.25 -10.95
CA SER A 9 -14.60 0.05 -11.28
C SER A 9 -13.81 0.52 -10.04
N GLN A 10 -14.45 1.29 -9.16
CA GLN A 10 -13.85 1.69 -7.89
C GLN A 10 -13.60 0.48 -6.97
N GLY A 11 -14.55 -0.43 -6.87
CA GLY A 11 -14.39 -1.67 -6.10
C GLY A 11 -13.25 -2.53 -6.63
N LEU A 12 -13.04 -2.58 -7.95
CA LEU A 12 -11.92 -3.28 -8.55
C LEU A 12 -10.58 -2.62 -8.20
N LEU A 13 -10.49 -1.29 -8.30
CA LEU A 13 -9.29 -0.54 -7.92
C LEU A 13 -8.91 -0.78 -6.45
N ASP A 14 -9.88 -0.75 -5.55
CA ASP A 14 -9.63 -1.02 -4.13
C ASP A 14 -9.19 -2.46 -3.89
N ARG A 15 -9.78 -3.44 -4.60
CA ARG A 15 -9.34 -4.86 -4.53
C ARG A 15 -7.91 -5.04 -5.02
N VAL A 16 -7.56 -4.42 -6.14
CA VAL A 16 -6.20 -4.46 -6.68
C VAL A 16 -5.23 -3.80 -5.71
N ALA A 17 -5.58 -2.64 -5.16
CA ALA A 17 -4.75 -1.94 -4.19
C ALA A 17 -4.56 -2.75 -2.89
N ILE A 18 -5.60 -3.40 -2.38
CA ILE A 18 -5.51 -4.30 -1.22
C ILE A 18 -4.62 -5.51 -1.54
N GLY A 19 -4.77 -6.10 -2.74
CA GLY A 19 -3.95 -7.22 -3.18
C GLY A 19 -2.47 -6.86 -3.26
N ILE A 20 -2.13 -5.71 -3.83
CA ILE A 20 -0.76 -5.20 -3.90
C ILE A 20 -0.23 -4.90 -2.50
N SER A 21 -1.04 -4.32 -1.62
CA SER A 21 -0.66 -4.07 -0.22
C SER A 21 -0.36 -5.37 0.53
N ALA A 22 -1.20 -6.39 0.37
CA ALA A 22 -0.99 -7.70 0.97
C ALA A 22 0.29 -8.37 0.43
N LEU A 23 0.54 -8.28 -0.88
CA LEU A 23 1.75 -8.80 -1.50
C LEU A 23 3.00 -8.10 -0.98
N CYS A 24 2.95 -6.77 -0.83
CA CYS A 24 4.03 -5.98 -0.25
C CYS A 24 4.30 -6.37 1.21
N LEU A 25 3.26 -6.61 2.00
CA LEU A 25 3.38 -7.05 3.39
C LEU A 25 4.06 -8.43 3.48
N VAL A 26 3.64 -9.39 2.65
CA VAL A 26 4.26 -10.73 2.57
C VAL A 26 5.72 -10.63 2.15
N HIS A 27 6.04 -9.79 1.16
CA HIS A 27 7.41 -9.54 0.73
C HIS A 27 8.27 -8.96 1.86
N CYS A 28 7.76 -7.98 2.61
CA CYS A 28 8.47 -7.39 3.76
C CYS A 28 8.72 -8.42 4.87
N LEU A 29 7.74 -9.27 5.17
CA LEU A 29 7.90 -10.35 6.15
C LEU A 29 8.93 -11.38 5.69
N ALA A 30 8.86 -11.82 4.43
CA ALA A 30 9.82 -12.76 3.86
C ALA A 30 11.25 -12.19 3.90
N THR A 31 11.41 -10.91 3.56
CA THR A 31 12.70 -10.21 3.62
C THR A 31 13.24 -10.17 5.05
N ALA A 32 12.41 -9.84 6.03
CA ALA A 32 12.81 -9.78 7.43
C ALA A 32 13.25 -11.15 7.97
N VAL A 33 12.54 -12.22 7.59
CA VAL A 33 12.90 -13.60 7.98
C VAL A 33 14.19 -14.03 7.27
N LEU A 34 14.34 -13.75 5.99
CA LEU A 34 15.52 -14.13 5.20
C LEU A 34 16.77 -13.36 5.63
N LEU A 35 16.63 -12.11 6.10
CA LEU A 35 17.74 -11.35 6.70
C LEU A 35 18.32 -12.07 7.92
N GLY A 36 17.48 -12.81 8.67
CA GLY A 36 17.92 -13.61 9.80
C GLY A 36 18.51 -14.98 9.44
N LEU A 37 18.21 -15.49 8.24
CA LEU A 37 18.54 -16.87 7.86
C LEU A 37 19.61 -16.99 6.75
N ALA A 38 19.67 -16.07 5.81
CA ALA A 38 20.62 -16.16 4.67
C ALA A 38 20.94 -14.79 4.08
N SER A 39 22.17 -14.29 4.27
CA SER A 39 22.58 -12.95 3.87
C SER A 39 22.53 -12.66 2.36
N GLY A 40 22.81 -13.63 1.51
CA GLY A 40 22.89 -13.43 0.04
C GLY A 40 21.52 -13.23 -0.62
N LEU A 41 20.53 -14.05 -0.30
CA LEU A 41 19.19 -13.96 -0.87
C LEU A 41 18.40 -12.77 -0.29
N SER A 42 18.63 -12.48 1.00
CA SER A 42 18.02 -11.34 1.66
C SER A 42 18.46 -9.99 1.06
N ALA A 43 19.72 -9.88 0.61
CA ALA A 43 20.23 -8.68 -0.03
C ALA A 43 19.47 -8.37 -1.35
N LEU A 44 19.13 -9.40 -2.13
CA LEU A 44 18.36 -9.24 -3.36
C LEU A 44 16.90 -8.82 -3.08
N LEU A 45 16.24 -9.48 -2.13
CA LEU A 45 14.84 -9.19 -1.77
C LEU A 45 14.68 -7.88 -0.98
N GLY A 46 15.72 -7.46 -0.27
CA GLY A 46 15.75 -6.21 0.47
C GLY A 46 16.24 -5.01 -0.34
N ALA A 47 16.42 -5.17 -1.66
CA ALA A 47 16.90 -4.09 -2.51
C ALA A 47 16.01 -2.84 -2.42
N PRO A 48 16.59 -1.64 -2.22
CA PRO A 48 15.83 -0.39 -2.07
C PRO A 48 14.92 -0.10 -3.25
N GLU A 49 15.29 -0.54 -4.44
CA GLU A 49 14.52 -0.37 -5.67
C GLU A 49 13.15 -1.04 -5.59
N ILE A 50 13.05 -2.19 -4.97
CA ILE A 50 11.78 -2.91 -4.80
C ILE A 50 10.82 -2.07 -3.95
N HIS A 51 11.30 -1.48 -2.86
CA HIS A 51 10.50 -0.61 -2.00
C HIS A 51 10.12 0.69 -2.72
N ARG A 52 11.04 1.29 -3.50
CA ARG A 52 10.77 2.51 -4.28
C ARG A 52 9.73 2.27 -5.36
N ILE A 53 9.85 1.18 -6.12
CA ILE A 53 8.88 0.80 -7.16
C ILE A 53 7.52 0.51 -6.52
N GLY A 54 7.48 -0.26 -5.45
CA GLY A 54 6.26 -0.57 -4.70
C GLY A 54 5.57 0.70 -4.19
N LEU A 55 6.33 1.63 -3.63
CA LEU A 55 5.81 2.92 -3.17
C LEU A 55 5.26 3.76 -4.34
N ALA A 56 5.97 3.83 -5.47
CA ALA A 56 5.50 4.58 -6.64
C ALA A 56 4.15 4.03 -7.15
N ILE A 57 4.01 2.71 -7.23
CA ILE A 57 2.75 2.05 -7.58
C ILE A 57 1.67 2.35 -6.54
N ALA A 58 1.99 2.26 -5.26
CA ALA A 58 1.06 2.53 -4.17
C ALA A 58 0.56 3.99 -4.19
N ILE A 59 1.44 4.95 -4.46
CA ILE A 59 1.07 6.37 -4.61
C ILE A 59 0.12 6.54 -5.79
N ALA A 60 0.43 5.98 -6.95
CA ALA A 60 -0.40 6.10 -8.15
C ALA A 60 -1.80 5.51 -7.92
N LEU A 61 -1.87 4.25 -7.46
CA LEU A 61 -3.15 3.58 -7.21
C LEU A 61 -3.93 4.21 -6.05
N GLY A 62 -3.24 4.55 -4.96
CA GLY A 62 -3.85 5.19 -3.79
C GLY A 62 -4.45 6.54 -4.12
N THR A 63 -3.73 7.37 -4.86
CA THR A 63 -4.21 8.68 -5.29
C THR A 63 -5.44 8.56 -6.18
N ILE A 64 -5.41 7.65 -7.15
CA ILE A 64 -6.55 7.43 -8.06
C ILE A 64 -7.74 6.85 -7.30
N ALA A 65 -7.54 5.77 -6.53
CA ALA A 65 -8.64 5.06 -5.88
C ALA A 65 -9.27 5.88 -4.75
N LEU A 66 -8.46 6.44 -3.85
CA LEU A 66 -8.95 7.23 -2.71
C LEU A 66 -9.47 8.59 -3.17
N GLY A 67 -8.81 9.22 -4.14
CA GLY A 67 -9.28 10.48 -4.72
C GLY A 67 -10.64 10.36 -5.39
N ARG A 68 -10.84 9.31 -6.20
CA ARG A 68 -12.14 9.02 -6.81
C ARG A 68 -13.19 8.69 -5.75
N GLY A 69 -12.81 7.93 -4.73
CA GLY A 69 -13.68 7.64 -3.59
C GLY A 69 -14.18 8.91 -2.92
N VAL A 70 -13.29 9.83 -2.57
CA VAL A 70 -13.66 11.13 -1.97
C VAL A 70 -14.64 11.89 -2.86
N MET A 71 -14.43 11.90 -4.17
CA MET A 71 -15.34 12.58 -5.10
C MET A 71 -16.73 11.95 -5.14
N GLN A 72 -16.83 10.62 -4.93
CA GLN A 72 -18.10 9.89 -4.96
C GLN A 72 -18.86 9.95 -3.63
N HIS A 73 -18.20 9.66 -2.51
CA HIS A 73 -18.86 9.56 -1.20
C HIS A 73 -18.67 10.78 -0.30
N ARG A 74 -17.86 11.76 -0.71
CA ARG A 74 -17.61 13.01 0.03
C ARG A 74 -17.05 12.83 1.44
N ARG A 75 -16.41 11.70 1.75
CA ARG A 75 -15.79 11.40 3.03
C ARG A 75 -14.27 11.45 2.88
N PHE A 76 -13.60 12.23 3.72
CA PHE A 76 -12.15 12.40 3.69
C PHE A 76 -11.39 11.38 4.55
N VAL A 77 -12.08 10.66 5.44
CA VAL A 77 -11.44 9.73 6.39
C VAL A 77 -10.59 8.66 5.69
N PRO A 78 -11.08 7.94 4.65
CA PRO A 78 -10.24 6.97 3.97
C PRO A 78 -9.00 7.60 3.32
N ALA A 79 -9.17 8.78 2.71
CA ALA A 79 -8.06 9.48 2.06
C ALA A 79 -7.00 9.96 3.07
N SER A 80 -7.42 10.44 4.25
CA SER A 80 -6.50 10.85 5.33
C SER A 80 -5.70 9.66 5.87
N ILE A 81 -6.37 8.52 6.11
CA ILE A 81 -5.73 7.29 6.57
C ILE A 81 -4.76 6.77 5.50
N GLY A 82 -5.17 6.81 4.22
CA GLY A 82 -4.31 6.43 3.10
C GLY A 82 -3.08 7.31 2.97
N GLY A 83 -3.25 8.61 3.16
CA GLY A 83 -2.15 9.58 3.19
C GLY A 83 -1.15 9.30 4.31
N LEU A 84 -1.63 8.93 5.51
CA LEU A 84 -0.76 8.51 6.62
C LEU A 84 0.01 7.23 6.26
N GLY A 85 -0.66 6.23 5.66
CA GLY A 85 -0.02 5.00 5.22
C GLY A 85 1.09 5.25 4.20
N LEU A 86 0.79 6.03 3.15
CA LEU A 86 1.77 6.41 2.13
C LEU A 86 2.92 7.25 2.71
N GLY A 87 2.62 8.17 3.62
CA GLY A 87 3.62 8.99 4.30
C GLY A 87 4.57 8.15 5.16
N THR A 88 4.04 7.15 5.87
CA THR A 88 4.85 6.22 6.66
C THR A 88 5.76 5.37 5.76
N MET A 89 5.25 4.86 4.63
CA MET A 89 6.06 4.14 3.65
C MET A 89 7.14 5.01 3.03
N ALA A 90 6.81 6.26 2.69
CA ALA A 90 7.78 7.21 2.16
C ALA A 90 8.86 7.54 3.21
N GLY A 91 8.48 7.73 4.47
CA GLY A 91 9.41 7.93 5.58
C GLY A 91 10.36 6.76 5.79
N ALA A 92 9.89 5.53 5.57
CA ALA A 92 10.70 4.32 5.67
C ALA A 92 11.89 4.31 4.69
N LEU A 93 11.79 5.00 3.56
CA LEU A 93 12.90 5.10 2.60
C LEU A 93 14.09 5.93 3.11
N PHE A 94 13.90 6.73 4.14
CA PHE A 94 14.94 7.60 4.71
C PHE A 94 15.60 7.04 5.96
N VAL A 95 15.18 5.87 6.43
CA VAL A 95 15.83 5.18 7.54
C VAL A 95 16.79 4.11 7.02
N PRO A 96 17.84 3.76 7.79
CA PRO A 96 18.74 2.69 7.40
C PRO A 96 18.02 1.37 7.19
N HIS A 97 18.47 0.58 6.21
CA HIS A 97 17.94 -0.75 5.94
C HIS A 97 18.01 -1.64 7.18
N GLY A 98 16.91 -2.30 7.48
CA GLY A 98 16.82 -3.20 8.61
C GLY A 98 15.42 -3.31 9.19
N LEU A 99 15.35 -3.71 10.45
CA LEU A 99 14.09 -3.98 11.13
C LEU A 99 13.16 -2.76 11.21
N PHE A 100 13.71 -1.57 11.41
CA PHE A 100 12.92 -0.33 11.49
C PHE A 100 12.29 0.04 10.14
N GLU A 101 13.02 -0.08 9.04
CA GLU A 101 12.50 0.14 7.70
C GLU A 101 11.36 -0.85 7.40
N ALA A 102 11.60 -2.14 7.66
CA ALA A 102 10.62 -3.18 7.46
C ALA A 102 9.36 -2.94 8.31
N ALA A 103 9.52 -2.61 9.60
CA ALA A 103 8.39 -2.31 10.49
C ALA A 103 7.60 -1.09 10.01
N ALA A 104 8.25 0.00 9.64
CA ALA A 104 7.61 1.20 9.15
C ALA A 104 6.84 0.92 7.84
N THR A 105 7.44 0.16 6.92
CA THR A 105 6.78 -0.24 5.67
C THR A 105 5.56 -1.13 5.95
N MET A 106 5.65 -2.09 6.85
CA MET A 106 4.51 -2.95 7.23
C MET A 106 3.36 -2.14 7.84
N ILE A 107 3.67 -1.20 8.73
CA ILE A 107 2.67 -0.30 9.32
C ILE A 107 2.02 0.55 8.22
N GLY A 108 2.81 1.14 7.35
CA GLY A 108 2.32 1.97 6.25
C GLY A 108 1.41 1.21 5.29
N VAL A 109 1.81 0.01 4.85
CA VAL A 109 1.03 -0.85 3.97
C VAL A 109 -0.27 -1.30 4.63
N SER A 110 -0.24 -1.68 5.90
CA SER A 110 -1.44 -2.09 6.65
C SER A 110 -2.42 -0.92 6.80
N THR A 111 -1.91 0.27 7.06
CA THR A 111 -2.71 1.50 7.15
C THR A 111 -3.35 1.85 5.81
N LEU A 112 -2.59 1.70 4.72
CA LEU A 112 -3.10 1.93 3.36
C LEU A 112 -4.18 0.90 2.98
N ALA A 113 -3.98 -0.37 3.32
CA ALA A 113 -4.99 -1.42 3.11
C ALA A 113 -6.29 -1.12 3.87
N LEU A 114 -6.18 -0.65 5.12
CA LEU A 114 -7.33 -0.20 5.90
C LEU A 114 -8.05 0.98 5.23
N ALA A 115 -7.30 1.94 4.69
CA ALA A 115 -7.88 3.07 3.97
C ALA A 115 -8.71 2.62 2.76
N HIS A 116 -8.20 1.68 1.96
CA HIS A 116 -8.92 1.10 0.83
C HIS A 116 -10.16 0.31 1.27
N TYR A 117 -10.05 -0.43 2.37
CA TYR A 117 -11.20 -1.13 2.94
C TYR A 117 -12.31 -0.17 3.36
N LEU A 118 -11.96 0.90 4.10
CA LEU A 118 -12.90 1.94 4.50
C LEU A 118 -13.50 2.69 3.31
N ASN A 119 -12.69 2.93 2.28
CA ASN A 119 -13.15 3.55 1.04
C ASN A 119 -14.21 2.68 0.34
N ARG A 120 -14.02 1.37 0.30
CA ARG A 120 -15.02 0.42 -0.23
C ARG A 120 -16.31 0.43 0.59
N LEU A 121 -16.20 0.45 1.91
CA LEU A 121 -17.38 0.53 2.78
C LEU A 121 -18.16 1.83 2.58
N ALA A 122 -17.47 2.93 2.32
CA ALA A 122 -18.09 4.22 2.07
C ALA A 122 -18.83 4.29 0.70
N LEU A 123 -18.47 3.40 -0.24
CA LEU A 123 -19.11 3.29 -1.56
C LEU A 123 -20.29 2.27 -1.56
N ALA A 124 -20.35 1.42 -0.57
CA ALA A 124 -21.45 0.47 -0.41
C ALA A 124 -22.65 1.16 0.26
#